data_638d14f64748e2763ce69f9a2650fb6c
#
_entry.id   638d14f64748e2763ce69f9a2650fb6c
#
_cell.length_a   1.000
_cell.length_b   1.000
_cell.length_c   1.000
_cell.angle_alpha   90.00
_cell.angle_beta   90.00
_cell.angle_gamma   90.00
#
_symmetry.space_group_name_H-M   'P 1'
#
loop_
_entity.id
_entity.type
_entity.pdbx_description
1 polymer ?
#
loop_
_entity_poly.entity_id
_entity_poly.type
_entity_poly.pdbx_seq_one_letter_code
_entity_poly.pdbx_strand_id
1 'polypeptide(L)'
;HTMSDDITKLMEQDFEETLATSVEKLDQQGLTSVAALARQIRDKEDRIKSLEDDLKAEKKAFLKLTDEDMPAMLAEIGISSFSLDDGSQVEVKQTYGASILVDNRPKAHEWLRDHGYDDIIKNTVLCQFGRGEDDLASSFSAFAKKLGYVPQQKTEIHPQTLRAFVKERVEEGDDFPMELFGAWVGQRAVIKKGK
;
A
#
# COMPACT_ATOMS: atom_id res chain seq x y z
N HIS A 1 1.05 -59.72 -16.61
CA HIS A 1 1.75 -58.46 -17.03
C HIS A 1 1.04 -57.67 -18.12
N THR A 2 -0.01 -58.19 -18.79
CA THR A 2 -0.67 -57.52 -19.93
C THR A 2 -1.97 -56.80 -19.60
N MET A 3 -2.59 -57.08 -18.46
CA MET A 3 -3.91 -56.52 -18.11
C MET A 3 -3.83 -55.16 -17.43
N SER A 4 -2.73 -54.88 -16.74
CA SER A 4 -2.51 -53.56 -16.07
C SER A 4 -2.08 -52.48 -17.07
N ASP A 5 -1.31 -52.88 -18.10
CA ASP A 5 -0.83 -51.92 -19.12
C ASP A 5 -1.94 -51.51 -20.09
N ASP A 6 -2.92 -52.39 -20.33
CA ASP A 6 -4.09 -52.09 -21.18
C ASP A 6 -5.08 -51.12 -20.48
N ILE A 7 -5.23 -51.27 -19.15
CA ILE A 7 -6.10 -50.36 -18.37
C ILE A 7 -5.47 -48.96 -18.28
N THR A 8 -4.15 -48.90 -18.10
CA THR A 8 -3.45 -47.61 -18.04
C THR A 8 -3.51 -46.87 -19.38
N LYS A 9 -3.34 -47.63 -20.50
CA LYS A 9 -3.51 -47.04 -21.85
C LYS A 9 -4.92 -46.56 -22.13
N LEU A 10 -5.94 -47.31 -21.69
CA LEU A 10 -7.34 -46.89 -21.82
C LEU A 10 -7.64 -45.64 -21.00
N MET A 11 -7.09 -45.54 -19.80
CA MET A 11 -7.25 -44.35 -18.96
C MET A 11 -6.53 -43.13 -19.54
N GLU A 12 -5.35 -43.33 -20.12
CA GLU A 12 -4.62 -42.22 -20.79
C GLU A 12 -5.34 -41.78 -22.08
N GLN A 13 -5.91 -42.70 -22.86
CA GLN A 13 -6.72 -42.34 -24.04
C GLN A 13 -8.00 -41.63 -23.66
N ASP A 14 -8.70 -42.08 -22.61
CA ASP A 14 -9.92 -41.46 -22.13
C ASP A 14 -9.65 -40.04 -21.56
N PHE A 15 -8.50 -39.88 -20.92
CA PHE A 15 -8.06 -38.58 -20.41
C PHE A 15 -7.68 -37.61 -21.55
N GLU A 16 -6.97 -38.07 -22.56
CA GLU A 16 -6.61 -37.28 -23.75
C GLU A 16 -7.86 -36.92 -24.59
N GLU A 17 -8.81 -37.86 -24.78
CA GLU A 17 -10.10 -37.55 -25.43
C GLU A 17 -10.92 -36.60 -24.64
N THR A 18 -10.96 -36.69 -23.31
CA THR A 18 -11.69 -35.76 -22.43
C THR A 18 -11.06 -34.37 -22.45
N LEU A 19 -9.72 -34.29 -22.46
CA LEU A 19 -8.99 -33.02 -22.63
C LEU A 19 -9.23 -32.40 -24.01
N ALA A 20 -9.14 -33.20 -25.09
CA ALA A 20 -9.38 -32.74 -26.45
C ALA A 20 -10.84 -32.28 -26.62
N THR A 21 -11.82 -33.00 -26.07
CA THR A 21 -13.24 -32.61 -26.09
C THR A 21 -13.51 -31.38 -25.24
N SER A 22 -12.79 -31.19 -24.13
CA SER A 22 -12.86 -29.97 -23.29
C SER A 22 -12.24 -28.77 -23.99
N VAL A 23 -11.17 -28.96 -24.76
CA VAL A 23 -10.52 -27.92 -25.58
C VAL A 23 -11.38 -27.59 -26.81
N GLU A 24 -12.03 -28.55 -27.46
CA GLU A 24 -12.98 -28.31 -28.55
C GLU A 24 -14.27 -27.61 -28.10
N LYS A 25 -14.72 -27.82 -26.86
CA LYS A 25 -15.87 -27.11 -26.26
C LYS A 25 -15.55 -25.72 -25.77
N LEU A 26 -14.30 -25.32 -25.71
CA LEU A 26 -13.93 -23.91 -25.62
C LEU A 26 -14.25 -23.28 -26.97
N ASP A 27 -15.51 -22.81 -27.09
CA ASP A 27 -15.99 -22.01 -28.21
C ASP A 27 -14.91 -20.96 -28.58
N GLN A 28 -14.50 -20.92 -29.85
CA GLN A 28 -13.56 -19.91 -30.35
C GLN A 28 -13.99 -18.49 -29.90
N GLN A 29 -15.29 -18.28 -29.77
CA GLN A 29 -15.88 -17.04 -29.27
C GLN A 29 -15.56 -16.81 -27.81
N GLY A 30 -15.54 -17.84 -26.96
CA GLY A 30 -15.14 -17.77 -25.55
C GLY A 30 -13.67 -17.43 -25.37
N LEU A 31 -12.76 -18.05 -26.14
CA LEU A 31 -11.32 -17.75 -26.16
C LEU A 31 -11.03 -16.33 -26.65
N THR A 32 -11.77 -15.88 -27.68
CA THR A 32 -11.67 -14.51 -28.17
C THR A 32 -12.09 -13.50 -27.10
N SER A 33 -13.17 -13.78 -26.36
CA SER A 33 -13.67 -12.94 -25.26
C SER A 33 -12.71 -12.89 -24.09
N VAL A 34 -12.09 -14.02 -23.71
CA VAL A 34 -11.08 -14.09 -22.65
C VAL A 34 -9.81 -13.32 -23.06
N ALA A 35 -9.35 -13.49 -24.30
CA ALA A 35 -8.21 -12.74 -24.83
C ALA A 35 -8.48 -11.24 -24.88
N ALA A 36 -9.67 -10.83 -25.27
CA ALA A 36 -10.11 -9.42 -25.26
C ALA A 36 -10.11 -8.84 -23.85
N LEU A 37 -10.61 -9.60 -22.87
CA LEU A 37 -10.60 -9.19 -21.46
C LEU A 37 -9.17 -9.07 -20.91
N ALA A 38 -8.28 -10.00 -21.24
CA ALA A 38 -6.88 -9.93 -20.86
C ALA A 38 -6.18 -8.69 -21.44
N ARG A 39 -6.49 -8.31 -22.69
CA ARG A 39 -6.00 -7.06 -23.29
C ARG A 39 -6.55 -5.83 -22.58
N GLN A 40 -7.82 -5.83 -22.21
CA GLN A 40 -8.41 -4.75 -21.42
C GLN A 40 -7.72 -4.58 -20.06
N ILE A 41 -7.38 -5.67 -19.39
CA ILE A 41 -6.62 -5.62 -18.13
C ILE A 41 -5.27 -4.96 -18.37
N ARG A 42 -4.53 -5.38 -19.40
CA ARG A 42 -3.22 -4.79 -19.76
C ARG A 42 -3.34 -3.30 -20.09
N ASP A 43 -4.32 -2.93 -20.90
CA ASP A 43 -4.56 -1.53 -21.27
C ASP A 43 -4.89 -0.68 -20.04
N LYS A 44 -5.63 -1.22 -19.06
CA LYS A 44 -5.89 -0.54 -17.81
C LYS A 44 -4.64 -0.39 -16.94
N GLU A 45 -3.80 -1.41 -16.86
CA GLU A 45 -2.52 -1.32 -16.14
C GLU A 45 -1.62 -0.24 -16.74
N ASP A 46 -1.47 -0.23 -18.08
CA ASP A 46 -0.68 0.78 -18.79
C ASP A 46 -1.28 2.19 -18.62
N ARG A 47 -2.61 2.30 -18.66
CA ARG A 47 -3.29 3.59 -18.44
C ARG A 47 -3.12 4.11 -17.02
N ILE A 48 -3.21 3.25 -16.01
CA ILE A 48 -2.97 3.63 -14.62
C ILE A 48 -1.55 4.17 -14.46
N LYS A 49 -0.56 3.44 -14.99
CA LYS A 49 0.84 3.89 -14.94
C LYS A 49 1.05 5.24 -15.62
N SER A 50 0.47 5.42 -16.81
CA SER A 50 0.53 6.69 -17.55
C SER A 50 -0.09 7.83 -16.74
N LEU A 51 -1.24 7.61 -16.11
CA LEU A 51 -1.90 8.61 -15.26
C LEU A 51 -1.08 8.97 -14.01
N GLU A 52 -0.40 7.99 -13.40
CA GLU A 52 0.50 8.24 -12.28
C GLU A 52 1.70 9.09 -12.71
N ASP A 53 2.30 8.80 -13.85
CA ASP A 53 3.40 9.57 -14.41
C ASP A 53 2.96 10.99 -14.77
N ASP A 54 1.79 11.15 -15.41
CA ASP A 54 1.20 12.45 -15.74
C ASP A 54 0.92 13.26 -14.47
N LEU A 55 0.34 12.64 -13.45
CA LEU A 55 0.08 13.29 -12.17
C LEU A 55 1.37 13.77 -11.50
N LYS A 56 2.42 12.97 -11.57
CA LYS A 56 3.73 13.36 -11.03
C LYS A 56 4.33 14.55 -11.77
N ALA A 57 4.22 14.54 -13.10
CA ALA A 57 4.69 15.65 -13.94
C ALA A 57 3.90 16.94 -13.69
N GLU A 58 2.56 16.85 -13.58
CA GLU A 58 1.70 17.99 -13.29
C GLU A 58 1.98 18.57 -11.90
N LYS A 59 2.17 17.76 -10.89
CA LYS A 59 2.56 18.24 -9.55
C LYS A 59 3.89 18.99 -9.56
N LYS A 60 4.87 18.49 -10.33
CA LYS A 60 6.17 19.17 -10.49
C LYS A 60 6.01 20.51 -11.18
N ALA A 61 5.24 20.56 -12.27
CA ALA A 61 4.95 21.78 -12.99
C ALA A 61 4.20 22.79 -12.14
N PHE A 62 3.22 22.34 -11.38
CA PHE A 62 2.49 23.17 -10.41
C PHE A 62 3.41 23.82 -9.37
N LEU A 63 4.30 23.04 -8.75
CA LEU A 63 5.27 23.55 -7.79
C LEU A 63 6.23 24.58 -8.42
N LYS A 64 6.66 24.34 -9.66
CA LYS A 64 7.49 25.31 -10.38
C LYS A 64 6.77 26.63 -10.55
N LEU A 65 5.51 26.60 -10.95
CA LEU A 65 4.70 27.82 -11.12
C LEU A 65 4.48 28.57 -9.79
N THR A 66 4.17 27.85 -8.72
CA THR A 66 3.84 28.46 -7.42
C THR A 66 5.05 28.91 -6.64
N ASP A 67 6.14 28.18 -6.70
CA ASP A 67 7.30 28.38 -5.82
C ASP A 67 8.45 29.12 -6.49
N GLU A 68 8.51 29.09 -7.83
CA GLU A 68 9.58 29.72 -8.60
C GLU A 68 9.05 30.84 -9.52
N ASP A 69 8.20 30.52 -10.49
CA ASP A 69 7.85 31.43 -11.58
C ASP A 69 7.00 32.62 -11.09
N MET A 70 5.95 32.36 -10.30
CA MET A 70 5.08 33.43 -9.77
C MET A 70 5.82 34.32 -8.77
N PRO A 71 6.54 33.80 -7.76
CA PRO A 71 7.32 34.63 -6.86
C PRO A 71 8.35 35.50 -7.58
N ALA A 72 9.07 34.94 -8.56
CA ALA A 72 10.07 35.69 -9.34
C ALA A 72 9.44 36.84 -10.13
N MET A 73 8.31 36.58 -10.81
CA MET A 73 7.61 37.60 -11.60
C MET A 73 7.04 38.72 -10.74
N LEU A 74 6.45 38.41 -9.60
CA LEU A 74 5.92 39.43 -8.67
C LEU A 74 7.03 40.24 -8.02
N ALA A 75 8.19 39.63 -7.73
CA ALA A 75 9.35 40.31 -7.23
C ALA A 75 9.90 41.35 -8.22
N GLU A 76 9.94 41.03 -9.53
CA GLU A 76 10.32 41.96 -10.59
C GLU A 76 9.41 43.18 -10.68
N ILE A 77 8.09 43.00 -10.45
CA ILE A 77 7.10 44.06 -10.49
C ILE A 77 7.07 44.83 -9.16
N GLY A 78 7.60 44.25 -8.08
CA GLY A 78 7.63 44.87 -6.75
C GLY A 78 6.34 44.74 -5.98
N ILE A 79 5.50 43.74 -6.29
CA ILE A 79 4.26 43.43 -5.57
C ILE A 79 4.29 42.03 -4.99
N SER A 80 3.51 41.80 -3.94
CA SER A 80 3.41 40.48 -3.27
C SER A 80 2.04 39.81 -3.43
N SER A 81 1.07 40.54 -3.98
CA SER A 81 -0.30 40.07 -4.18
C SER A 81 -1.01 40.80 -5.30
N PHE A 82 -2.00 40.15 -5.91
CA PHE A 82 -2.93 40.76 -6.86
C PHE A 82 -4.24 39.96 -6.91
N SER A 83 -5.27 40.54 -7.49
CA SER A 83 -6.57 39.91 -7.69
C SER A 83 -6.77 39.52 -9.16
N LEU A 84 -7.35 38.36 -9.39
CA LEU A 84 -7.82 37.93 -10.70
C LEU A 84 -9.21 38.47 -11.02
N ASP A 85 -9.62 38.42 -12.28
CA ASP A 85 -10.92 38.92 -12.76
C ASP A 85 -12.12 38.19 -12.12
N ASP A 86 -11.92 36.95 -11.68
CA ASP A 86 -12.92 36.10 -11.00
C ASP A 86 -13.04 36.42 -9.49
N GLY A 87 -12.25 37.35 -8.98
CA GLY A 87 -12.20 37.72 -7.56
C GLY A 87 -11.24 36.88 -6.73
N SER A 88 -10.57 35.88 -7.31
CA SER A 88 -9.52 35.14 -6.63
C SER A 88 -8.31 36.01 -6.35
N GLN A 89 -7.68 35.80 -5.20
CA GLN A 89 -6.46 36.51 -4.84
C GLN A 89 -5.26 35.61 -4.90
N VAL A 90 -4.19 36.13 -5.51
CA VAL A 90 -2.87 35.53 -5.53
C VAL A 90 -1.98 36.28 -4.56
N GLU A 91 -1.39 35.59 -3.62
CA GLU A 91 -0.48 36.14 -2.61
C GLU A 91 0.78 35.27 -2.52
N VAL A 92 1.94 35.91 -2.57
CA VAL A 92 3.23 35.23 -2.34
C VAL A 92 3.58 35.35 -0.86
N LYS A 93 3.68 34.21 -0.20
CA LYS A 93 4.07 34.07 1.20
C LYS A 93 5.43 33.40 1.30
N GLN A 94 6.25 33.83 2.25
CA GLN A 94 7.45 33.09 2.58
C GLN A 94 7.10 31.75 3.19
N THR A 95 7.74 30.70 2.71
CA THR A 95 7.62 29.33 3.21
C THR A 95 8.97 28.87 3.74
N TYR A 96 8.93 28.12 4.82
CA TYR A 96 10.10 27.55 5.46
C TYR A 96 9.93 26.04 5.53
N GLY A 97 10.94 25.31 5.18
CA GLY A 97 10.96 23.87 5.30
C GLY A 97 12.25 23.42 5.99
N ALA A 98 12.15 22.40 6.80
CA ALA A 98 13.29 21.75 7.40
C ALA A 98 13.04 20.24 7.54
N SER A 99 14.05 19.46 7.22
CA SER A 99 14.04 18.01 7.40
C SER A 99 15.43 17.57 7.77
N ILE A 100 15.59 17.02 8.97
CA ILE A 100 16.87 16.55 9.44
C ILE A 100 17.15 15.16 8.86
N LEU A 101 18.18 15.06 8.04
CA LEU A 101 18.65 13.76 7.54
C LEU A 101 19.04 12.85 8.71
N VAL A 102 18.84 11.53 8.54
CA VAL A 102 19.08 10.54 9.60
C VAL A 102 20.48 10.68 10.19
N ASP A 103 21.49 10.83 9.34
CA ASP A 103 22.89 10.95 9.76
C ASP A 103 23.20 12.24 10.52
N ASN A 104 22.39 13.27 10.31
CA ASN A 104 22.55 14.57 10.97
C ASN A 104 21.75 14.68 12.28
N ARG A 105 20.87 13.74 12.57
CA ARG A 105 20.02 13.80 13.78
C ARG A 105 20.80 13.94 15.08
N PRO A 106 21.86 13.17 15.34
CA PRO A 106 22.62 13.32 16.59
C PRO A 106 23.19 14.72 16.76
N LYS A 107 23.80 15.27 15.70
CA LYS A 107 24.41 16.60 15.72
C LYS A 107 23.37 17.71 15.86
N ALA A 108 22.23 17.57 15.16
CA ALA A 108 21.13 18.53 15.26
C ALA A 108 20.53 18.55 16.67
N HIS A 109 20.32 17.38 17.27
CA HIS A 109 19.81 17.28 18.65
C HIS A 109 20.82 17.83 19.66
N GLU A 110 22.10 17.57 19.49
CA GLU A 110 23.18 18.14 20.33
C GLU A 110 23.16 19.68 20.23
N TRP A 111 23.12 20.23 19.02
CA TRP A 111 23.01 21.66 18.79
C TRP A 111 21.82 22.30 19.50
N LEU A 112 20.65 21.65 19.40
CA LEU A 112 19.43 22.11 20.08
C LEU A 112 19.60 22.14 21.60
N ARG A 113 20.21 21.10 22.18
CA ARG A 113 20.49 21.04 23.64
C ARG A 113 21.47 22.10 24.08
N ASP A 114 22.55 22.30 23.33
CA ASP A 114 23.59 23.27 23.64
C ASP A 114 23.09 24.72 23.57
N HIS A 115 22.05 24.99 22.78
CA HIS A 115 21.46 26.31 22.59
C HIS A 115 20.14 26.52 23.34
N GLY A 116 19.71 25.57 24.17
CA GLY A 116 18.50 25.69 24.98
C GLY A 116 17.18 25.54 24.22
N TYR A 117 17.21 24.88 23.07
CA TYR A 117 16.02 24.58 22.23
C TYR A 117 15.59 23.12 22.31
N ASP A 118 16.00 22.40 23.32
CA ASP A 118 15.73 20.97 23.50
C ASP A 118 14.26 20.65 23.83
N ASP A 119 13.45 21.64 24.19
CA ASP A 119 12.02 21.52 24.43
C ASP A 119 11.22 21.04 23.20
N ILE A 120 11.76 21.23 21.99
CA ILE A 120 11.16 20.70 20.76
C ILE A 120 11.49 19.24 20.49
N ILE A 121 12.46 18.66 21.19
CA ILE A 121 12.86 17.26 21.07
C ILE A 121 11.86 16.41 21.85
N LYS A 122 11.14 15.54 21.14
CA LYS A 122 10.22 14.59 21.74
C LYS A 122 10.82 13.19 21.70
N ASN A 123 10.78 12.50 22.83
CA ASN A 123 11.14 11.10 22.92
C ASN A 123 9.88 10.25 23.05
N THR A 124 9.80 9.22 22.25
CA THR A 124 8.74 8.21 22.33
C THR A 124 9.39 6.88 22.63
N VAL A 125 8.92 6.22 23.68
CA VAL A 125 9.34 4.85 24.03
C VAL A 125 8.20 3.91 23.70
N LEU A 126 8.46 2.96 22.80
CA LEU A 126 7.51 1.94 22.39
C LEU A 126 7.95 0.59 22.93
N CYS A 127 7.07 -0.06 23.67
CA CYS A 127 7.26 -1.44 24.09
C CYS A 127 6.24 -2.31 23.39
N GLN A 128 6.70 -3.41 22.81
CA GLN A 128 5.84 -4.42 22.19
C GLN A 128 5.78 -5.65 23.09
N PHE A 129 4.59 -6.11 23.32
CA PHE A 129 4.31 -7.32 24.10
C PHE A 129 3.89 -8.42 23.14
N GLY A 130 4.41 -9.61 23.36
CA GLY A 130 4.17 -10.76 22.51
C GLY A 130 2.92 -11.57 22.90
N ARG A 131 2.87 -12.77 22.38
CA ARG A 131 1.76 -13.69 22.62
C ARG A 131 1.63 -13.98 24.14
N GLY A 132 0.43 -13.80 24.69
CA GLY A 132 0.12 -14.13 26.09
C GLY A 132 0.64 -13.12 27.11
N GLU A 133 1.15 -11.96 26.66
CA GLU A 133 1.70 -10.92 27.54
C GLU A 133 0.72 -9.75 27.79
N ASP A 134 -0.57 -9.97 27.60
CA ASP A 134 -1.60 -8.92 27.78
C ASP A 134 -1.62 -8.38 29.21
N ASP A 135 -1.46 -9.25 30.22
CA ASP A 135 -1.40 -8.83 31.62
C ASP A 135 -0.14 -8.01 31.92
N LEU A 136 0.97 -8.35 31.30
CA LEU A 136 2.22 -7.60 31.42
C LEU A 136 2.10 -6.22 30.79
N ALA A 137 1.46 -6.12 29.59
CA ALA A 137 1.15 -4.86 28.94
C ALA A 137 0.27 -3.96 29.82
N SER A 138 -0.77 -4.54 30.44
CA SER A 138 -1.65 -3.83 31.37
C SER A 138 -0.93 -3.33 32.60
N SER A 139 -0.06 -4.14 33.18
CA SER A 139 0.77 -3.76 34.32
C SER A 139 1.76 -2.65 34.00
N PHE A 140 2.38 -2.72 32.82
CA PHE A 140 3.28 -1.68 32.33
C PHE A 140 2.53 -0.36 32.10
N SER A 141 1.34 -0.41 31.52
CA SER A 141 0.47 0.75 31.33
C SER A 141 0.09 1.40 32.67
N ALA A 142 -0.28 0.59 33.67
CA ALA A 142 -0.59 1.08 35.02
C ALA A 142 0.61 1.75 35.69
N PHE A 143 1.81 1.18 35.52
CA PHE A 143 3.04 1.76 36.04
C PHE A 143 3.36 3.12 35.39
N ALA A 144 3.24 3.22 34.07
CA ALA A 144 3.42 4.48 33.35
C ALA A 144 2.46 5.58 33.83
N LYS A 145 1.19 5.21 34.11
CA LYS A 145 0.20 6.14 34.68
C LYS A 145 0.60 6.64 36.06
N LYS A 146 1.18 5.79 36.91
CA LYS A 146 1.70 6.19 38.22
C LYS A 146 2.83 7.21 38.12
N LEU A 147 3.61 7.16 37.05
CA LEU A 147 4.67 8.15 36.76
C LEU A 147 4.15 9.44 36.14
N GLY A 148 2.84 9.58 35.92
CA GLY A 148 2.24 10.77 35.33
C GLY A 148 2.16 10.78 33.82
N TYR A 149 2.42 9.65 33.16
CA TYR A 149 2.33 9.50 31.71
C TYR A 149 0.99 8.88 31.31
N VAL A 150 0.54 9.20 30.11
CA VAL A 150 -0.66 8.59 29.51
C VAL A 150 -0.21 7.63 28.42
N PRO A 151 -0.08 6.31 28.73
CA PRO A 151 0.31 5.34 27.73
C PRO A 151 -0.78 5.15 26.69
N GLN A 152 -0.38 5.02 25.44
CA GLN A 152 -1.29 4.59 24.38
C GLN A 152 -1.16 3.07 24.22
N GLN A 153 -2.24 2.38 24.57
CA GLN A 153 -2.32 0.92 24.38
C GLN A 153 -3.11 0.63 23.10
N LYS A 154 -2.52 -0.14 22.20
CA LYS A 154 -3.12 -0.57 20.95
C LYS A 154 -3.01 -2.09 20.83
N THR A 155 -4.14 -2.75 20.75
CA THR A 155 -4.19 -4.18 20.49
C THR A 155 -4.54 -4.38 19.02
N GLU A 156 -3.66 -5.00 18.28
CA GLU A 156 -3.85 -5.18 16.85
C GLU A 156 -3.20 -6.47 16.34
N ILE A 157 -3.71 -6.95 15.24
CA ILE A 157 -3.12 -8.05 14.49
C ILE A 157 -2.59 -7.47 13.17
N HIS A 158 -1.35 -7.75 12.85
CA HIS A 158 -0.78 -7.30 11.58
C HIS A 158 -1.58 -7.86 10.41
N PRO A 159 -1.96 -7.05 9.40
CA PRO A 159 -2.83 -7.48 8.29
C PRO A 159 -2.32 -8.71 7.53
N GLN A 160 -1.01 -8.84 7.32
CA GLN A 160 -0.44 -10.02 6.66
C GLN A 160 -0.56 -11.28 7.52
N THR A 161 -0.37 -11.16 8.84
CA THR A 161 -0.54 -12.26 9.79
C THR A 161 -1.99 -12.71 9.82
N LEU A 162 -2.94 -11.78 9.83
CA LEU A 162 -4.37 -12.09 9.78
C LEU A 162 -4.74 -12.81 8.49
N ARG A 163 -4.26 -12.35 7.34
CA ARG A 163 -4.51 -13.01 6.04
C ARG A 163 -3.96 -14.43 6.00
N ALA A 164 -2.74 -14.63 6.49
CA ALA A 164 -2.13 -15.97 6.57
C ALA A 164 -2.93 -16.90 7.48
N PHE A 165 -3.39 -16.39 8.62
CA PHE A 165 -4.22 -17.12 9.56
C PHE A 165 -5.56 -17.53 8.94
N VAL A 166 -6.26 -16.58 8.28
CA VAL A 166 -7.52 -16.86 7.60
C VAL A 166 -7.34 -17.90 6.49
N LYS A 167 -6.29 -17.74 5.67
CA LYS A 167 -5.96 -18.70 4.61
C LYS A 167 -5.79 -20.11 5.18
N GLU A 168 -5.02 -20.27 6.24
CA GLU A 168 -4.77 -21.55 6.89
C GLU A 168 -6.06 -22.17 7.43
N ARG A 169 -6.92 -21.36 8.10
CA ARG A 169 -8.21 -21.85 8.61
C ARG A 169 -9.14 -22.32 7.50
N VAL A 170 -9.21 -21.58 6.40
CA VAL A 170 -10.04 -21.93 5.25
C VAL A 170 -9.50 -23.19 4.54
N GLU A 171 -8.20 -23.29 4.33
CA GLU A 171 -7.57 -24.45 3.68
C GLU A 171 -7.70 -25.74 4.51
N GLU A 172 -7.68 -25.65 5.84
CA GLU A 172 -7.91 -26.79 6.74
C GLU A 172 -9.39 -27.17 6.88
N GLY A 173 -10.30 -26.40 6.31
CA GLY A 173 -11.73 -26.65 6.37
C GLY A 173 -12.35 -26.41 7.74
N ASP A 174 -11.71 -25.59 8.58
CA ASP A 174 -12.23 -25.21 9.88
C ASP A 174 -13.53 -24.40 9.75
N ASP A 175 -14.42 -24.55 10.73
CA ASP A 175 -15.58 -23.69 10.87
C ASP A 175 -15.15 -22.31 11.40
N PHE A 176 -14.74 -21.44 10.46
CA PHE A 176 -14.18 -20.14 10.76
C PHE A 176 -15.22 -19.02 10.54
N PRO A 177 -15.45 -18.15 11.51
CA PRO A 177 -16.45 -17.10 11.42
C PRO A 177 -15.99 -15.96 10.48
N MET A 178 -16.11 -16.16 9.19
CA MET A 178 -15.63 -15.25 8.14
C MET A 178 -16.14 -13.81 8.31
N GLU A 179 -17.42 -13.64 8.64
CA GLU A 179 -18.00 -12.30 8.81
C GLU A 179 -17.39 -11.53 9.98
N LEU A 180 -17.12 -12.20 11.08
CA LEU A 180 -16.53 -11.58 12.28
C LEU A 180 -15.15 -10.97 11.98
N PHE A 181 -14.40 -11.61 11.08
CA PHE A 181 -13.06 -11.16 10.68
C PHE A 181 -13.06 -10.32 9.41
N GLY A 182 -14.22 -10.04 8.83
CA GLY A 182 -14.31 -9.38 7.53
C GLY A 182 -13.55 -10.14 6.45
N ALA A 183 -13.48 -11.48 6.58
CA ALA A 183 -12.70 -12.33 5.72
C ALA A 183 -13.47 -12.72 4.46
N TRP A 184 -12.76 -12.86 3.37
CA TRP A 184 -13.31 -13.29 2.10
C TRP A 184 -12.27 -14.07 1.31
N VAL A 185 -12.73 -14.93 0.44
CA VAL A 185 -11.90 -15.67 -0.52
C VAL A 185 -12.22 -15.14 -1.91
N GLY A 186 -11.21 -14.71 -2.63
CA GLY A 186 -11.37 -14.18 -3.98
C GLY A 186 -10.30 -14.71 -4.92
N GLN A 187 -10.49 -14.41 -6.18
CA GLN A 187 -9.56 -14.74 -7.25
C GLN A 187 -9.16 -13.47 -7.98
N ARG A 188 -7.90 -13.41 -8.40
CA ARG A 188 -7.37 -12.28 -9.17
C ARG A 188 -6.62 -12.78 -10.39
N ALA A 189 -6.97 -12.25 -11.55
CA ALA A 189 -6.18 -12.43 -12.75
C ALA A 189 -4.89 -11.60 -12.68
N VAL A 190 -3.76 -12.24 -12.99
CA VAL A 190 -2.45 -11.58 -13.06
C VAL A 190 -1.86 -11.84 -14.44
N ILE A 191 -1.43 -10.78 -15.12
CA ILE A 191 -0.76 -10.89 -16.41
C ILE A 191 0.74 -10.94 -16.19
N LYS A 192 1.35 -12.07 -16.54
CA LYS A 192 2.79 -12.22 -16.55
C LYS A 192 3.33 -11.79 -17.90
N LYS A 193 4.33 -10.91 -17.90
CA LYS A 193 5.01 -10.53 -19.15
C LYS A 193 5.74 -11.74 -19.71
N GLY A 194 5.57 -12.01 -21.00
CA GLY A 194 6.39 -12.98 -21.72
C GLY A 194 7.86 -12.54 -21.74
N LYS A 195 8.74 -13.52 -21.76
CA LYS A 195 10.17 -13.29 -21.95
C LYS A 195 10.45 -12.90 -23.39
#